data_a6848b356fc274fc484b9e33b324d00e
#
_entry.id   a6848b356fc274fc484b9e33b324d00e
#
_cell.length_a   1.000
_cell.length_b   1.000
_cell.length_c   1.000
_cell.angle_alpha   90.00
_cell.angle_beta   90.00
_cell.angle_gamma   90.00
#
_symmetry.space_group_name_H-M   'P 1'
#
loop_
_entity.id
_entity.type
_entity.pdbx_description
1 polymer ?
#
loop_
_entity_poly.entity_id
_entity_poly.type
_entity_poly.pdbx_seq_one_letter_code
_entity_poly.pdbx_strand_id
1 'polypeptide(L)'
;MRPLLRLALAATLIADSAAAQQPIKYVRYSHAGRVAYGILDGDRVRELGGDLFSNPRPSGKVARLSDVKLLAPVEPSKVIAVGLNYQSHLGERPTATYPGLFAKLPTSIIATGEEIVLPPDAKNVHYEGEMVIVIGRKASRVSKEEAKSYVFGVTAGNDVSERDWQRSDLQWFRAKASDTFGPLGPAVVTGLHYDDLLLQTRLNGEVVQSQRTKDLIFDVATIVSYVSQYVTLLPGDVIYTGTPGTTRPIKSGDTVEVEVEGVGVLRNPVVQR
;
A
#
# COMPACT_ATOMS: atom_id res chain seq x y z
N MET A 1 -47.26 -5.13 -59.96
CA MET A 1 -46.19 -5.71 -59.15
C MET A 1 -45.26 -4.54 -58.74
N ARG A 2 -45.28 -4.14 -57.49
CA ARG A 2 -44.39 -3.08 -56.92
C ARG A 2 -43.29 -3.78 -56.11
N PRO A 3 -42.00 -3.45 -56.26
CA PRO A 3 -40.95 -4.05 -55.43
C PRO A 3 -40.90 -3.36 -54.08
N LEU A 4 -40.86 -4.17 -53.00
CA LEU A 4 -40.65 -3.77 -51.63
C LEU A 4 -39.15 -3.48 -51.41
N LEU A 5 -38.83 -2.22 -51.13
CA LEU A 5 -37.49 -1.79 -50.73
C LEU A 5 -37.26 -2.13 -49.27
N ARG A 6 -36.35 -3.08 -49.00
CA ARG A 6 -35.92 -3.42 -47.60
C ARG A 6 -34.85 -2.43 -47.17
N LEU A 7 -35.17 -1.58 -46.22
CA LEU A 7 -34.20 -0.71 -45.54
C LEU A 7 -33.45 -1.54 -44.52
N ALA A 8 -32.15 -1.76 -44.72
CA ALA A 8 -31.25 -2.35 -43.75
C ALA A 8 -30.79 -1.26 -42.79
N LEU A 9 -31.22 -1.35 -41.52
CA LEU A 9 -30.77 -0.48 -40.43
C LEU A 9 -29.40 -1.00 -39.97
N ALA A 10 -28.31 -0.30 -40.29
CA ALA A 10 -26.99 -0.58 -39.77
C ALA A 10 -26.89 0.00 -38.34
N ALA A 11 -26.90 -0.85 -37.35
CA ALA A 11 -26.60 -0.46 -35.96
C ALA A 11 -25.08 -0.25 -35.81
N THR A 12 -24.66 0.99 -35.72
CA THR A 12 -23.29 1.36 -35.38
C THR A 12 -23.08 1.11 -33.89
N LEU A 13 -22.37 0.05 -33.54
CA LEU A 13 -21.84 -0.18 -32.20
C LEU A 13 -20.76 0.86 -31.92
N ILE A 14 -21.11 1.91 -31.16
CA ILE A 14 -20.12 2.79 -30.56
C ILE A 14 -19.51 2.00 -29.41
N ALA A 15 -18.29 1.50 -29.62
CA ALA A 15 -17.47 0.96 -28.52
C ALA A 15 -17.02 2.16 -27.68
N ASP A 16 -17.64 2.32 -26.50
CA ASP A 16 -17.16 3.24 -25.47
C ASP A 16 -15.82 2.71 -24.97
N SER A 17 -14.72 3.24 -25.55
CA SER A 17 -13.40 3.03 -24.98
C SER A 17 -13.34 3.86 -23.70
N ALA A 18 -13.60 3.24 -22.55
CA ALA A 18 -13.28 3.85 -21.26
C ALA A 18 -11.80 4.22 -21.28
N ALA A 19 -11.50 5.50 -21.46
CA ALA A 19 -10.14 6.02 -21.40
C ALA A 19 -9.56 5.63 -20.02
N ALA A 20 -8.48 4.85 -20.01
CA ALA A 20 -7.83 4.46 -18.78
C ALA A 20 -7.48 5.72 -17.99
N GLN A 21 -8.03 5.84 -16.80
CA GLN A 21 -7.80 7.00 -15.95
C GLN A 21 -6.32 7.08 -15.64
N GLN A 22 -5.69 8.23 -15.93
CA GLN A 22 -4.27 8.43 -15.64
C GLN A 22 -4.01 8.31 -14.14
N PRO A 23 -2.92 7.63 -13.72
CA PRO A 23 -2.59 7.49 -12.32
C PRO A 23 -2.42 8.85 -11.64
N ILE A 24 -3.03 9.02 -10.46
CA ILE A 24 -2.91 10.24 -9.67
C ILE A 24 -2.20 9.89 -8.36
N LYS A 25 -1.11 10.63 -8.06
CA LYS A 25 -0.33 10.49 -6.83
C LYS A 25 -0.81 11.45 -5.76
N TYR A 26 -1.41 10.95 -4.69
CA TYR A 26 -1.82 11.71 -3.53
C TYR A 26 -0.74 11.63 -2.45
N VAL A 27 -0.35 12.77 -1.92
CA VAL A 27 0.60 12.90 -0.81
C VAL A 27 -0.05 13.61 0.37
N ARG A 28 0.33 13.21 1.57
CA ARG A 28 0.11 13.98 2.79
C ARG A 28 1.43 14.62 3.18
N TYR A 29 1.43 15.91 3.48
CA TYR A 29 2.66 16.64 3.70
C TYR A 29 2.49 17.74 4.74
N SER A 30 3.62 18.15 5.33
CA SER A 30 3.72 19.32 6.19
C SER A 30 4.48 20.42 5.45
N HIS A 31 3.93 21.63 5.47
CA HIS A 31 4.56 22.85 4.94
C HIS A 31 4.27 24.01 5.88
N ALA A 32 5.31 24.72 6.32
CA ALA A 32 5.20 25.84 7.25
C ALA A 32 4.33 25.53 8.49
N GLY A 33 4.49 24.33 9.08
CA GLY A 33 3.77 23.88 10.27
C GLY A 33 2.32 23.43 10.04
N ARG A 34 1.82 23.47 8.80
CA ARG A 34 0.47 22.99 8.44
C ARG A 34 0.53 21.65 7.73
N VAL A 35 -0.37 20.76 8.08
CA VAL A 35 -0.56 19.48 7.39
C VAL A 35 -1.67 19.64 6.36
N ALA A 36 -1.45 19.08 5.15
CA ALA A 36 -2.42 19.08 4.07
C ALA A 36 -2.25 17.83 3.19
N TYR A 37 -3.27 17.53 2.40
CA TYR A 37 -3.18 16.62 1.27
C TYR A 37 -2.90 17.40 -0.02
N GLY A 38 -2.27 16.74 -0.97
CA GLY A 38 -2.02 17.32 -2.30
C GLY A 38 -1.84 16.26 -3.37
N ILE A 39 -1.91 16.69 -4.62
CA ILE A 39 -1.55 15.88 -5.78
C ILE A 39 -0.09 16.20 -6.12
N LEU A 40 0.73 15.17 -6.16
CA LEU A 40 2.12 15.27 -6.60
C LEU A 40 2.17 15.20 -8.14
N ASP A 41 2.68 16.26 -8.76
CA ASP A 41 2.82 16.43 -10.19
C ASP A 41 4.25 16.91 -10.49
N GLY A 42 5.11 15.99 -10.91
CA GLY A 42 6.54 16.24 -11.05
C GLY A 42 7.18 16.64 -9.73
N ASP A 43 7.76 17.84 -9.67
CA ASP A 43 8.38 18.44 -8.50
C ASP A 43 7.44 19.36 -7.69
N ARG A 44 6.13 19.34 -7.99
CA ARG A 44 5.12 20.22 -7.38
C ARG A 44 4.05 19.44 -6.66
N VAL A 45 3.63 19.97 -5.52
CA VAL A 45 2.49 19.48 -4.74
C VAL A 45 1.36 20.50 -4.88
N ARG A 46 0.27 20.12 -5.54
CA ARG A 46 -0.96 20.92 -5.65
C ARG A 46 -1.86 20.60 -4.46
N GLU A 47 -2.01 21.56 -3.54
CA GLU A 47 -2.79 21.37 -2.31
C GLU A 47 -4.25 21.06 -2.61
N LEU A 48 -4.78 20.11 -1.86
CA LEU A 48 -6.19 19.77 -1.82
C LEU A 48 -6.81 20.29 -0.52
N GLY A 49 -8.02 20.82 -0.62
CA GLY A 49 -8.92 21.07 0.49
C GLY A 49 -10.01 20.01 0.54
N GLY A 50 -10.69 19.93 1.69
CA GLY A 50 -11.71 18.93 1.94
C GLY A 50 -11.14 17.58 2.39
N ASP A 51 -12.01 16.60 2.45
CA ASP A 51 -11.66 15.23 2.81
C ASP A 51 -11.18 14.45 1.58
N LEU A 52 -10.01 13.77 1.69
CA LEU A 52 -9.38 13.06 0.59
C LEU A 52 -10.28 11.98 -0.02
N PHE A 53 -11.09 11.32 0.80
CA PHE A 53 -11.87 10.14 0.40
C PHE A 53 -13.29 10.46 -0.06
N SER A 54 -13.80 11.66 0.23
CA SER A 54 -15.18 12.01 -0.10
C SER A 54 -15.30 13.15 -1.11
N ASN A 55 -14.53 14.23 -0.95
CA ASN A 55 -14.70 15.41 -1.78
C ASN A 55 -13.41 16.26 -1.84
N PRO A 56 -12.29 15.72 -2.36
CA PRO A 56 -11.06 16.49 -2.52
C PRO A 56 -11.26 17.57 -3.58
N ARG A 57 -10.85 18.81 -3.29
CA ARG A 57 -10.95 19.95 -4.21
C ARG A 57 -9.62 20.68 -4.28
N PRO A 58 -9.17 21.15 -5.46
CA PRO A 58 -8.00 22.01 -5.55
C PRO A 58 -8.18 23.27 -4.70
N SER A 59 -7.21 23.56 -3.83
CA SER A 59 -7.21 24.80 -3.01
C SER A 59 -6.65 26.00 -3.78
N GLY A 60 -6.02 25.77 -4.94
CA GLY A 60 -5.29 26.77 -5.71
C GLY A 60 -3.85 27.00 -5.25
N LYS A 61 -3.43 26.42 -4.12
CA LYS A 61 -2.05 26.54 -3.62
C LYS A 61 -1.15 25.46 -4.20
N VAL A 62 0.11 25.82 -4.45
CA VAL A 62 1.14 24.94 -4.98
C VAL A 62 2.42 25.17 -4.17
N ALA A 63 3.07 24.08 -3.76
CA ALA A 63 4.39 24.08 -3.14
C ALA A 63 5.38 23.27 -3.99
N ARG A 64 6.69 23.53 -3.87
CA ARG A 64 7.71 22.63 -4.42
C ARG A 64 7.84 21.41 -3.50
N LEU A 65 8.11 20.24 -4.08
CA LEU A 65 8.34 19.03 -3.31
C LEU A 65 9.53 19.17 -2.35
N SER A 66 10.57 19.93 -2.74
CA SER A 66 11.72 20.23 -1.89
C SER A 66 11.40 21.06 -0.65
N ASP A 67 10.28 21.79 -0.65
CA ASP A 67 9.92 22.76 0.41
C ASP A 67 8.94 22.12 1.42
N VAL A 68 8.54 20.86 1.21
CA VAL A 68 7.58 20.14 2.06
C VAL A 68 8.23 18.91 2.70
N LYS A 69 7.78 18.55 3.89
CA LYS A 69 8.06 17.25 4.50
C LYS A 69 6.91 16.29 4.14
N LEU A 70 7.20 15.22 3.41
CA LEU A 70 6.23 14.16 3.20
C LEU A 70 5.93 13.43 4.51
N LEU A 71 4.68 13.13 4.74
CA LEU A 71 4.17 12.35 5.87
C LEU A 71 3.65 11.00 5.36
N ALA A 72 3.36 10.08 6.27
CA ALA A 72 2.61 8.89 5.87
C ALA A 72 1.34 9.32 5.12
N PRO A 73 1.09 8.76 3.92
CA PRO A 73 0.11 9.32 2.98
C PRO A 73 -1.33 9.23 3.47
N VAL A 74 -1.59 8.43 4.51
CA VAL A 74 -2.88 8.33 5.22
C VAL A 74 -2.65 8.15 6.72
N GLU A 75 -3.70 8.40 7.53
CA GLU A 75 -3.74 8.13 8.98
C GLU A 75 -4.77 7.03 9.24
N PRO A 76 -4.36 5.77 9.19
CA PRO A 76 -5.30 4.65 9.32
C PRO A 76 -5.85 4.54 10.74
N SER A 77 -7.15 4.21 10.86
CA SER A 77 -7.73 3.84 12.16
C SER A 77 -7.27 2.46 12.60
N LYS A 78 -6.92 1.62 11.65
CA LYS A 78 -6.34 0.28 11.86
C LYS A 78 -5.41 -0.10 10.72
N VAL A 79 -4.41 -0.91 11.03
CA VAL A 79 -3.41 -1.42 10.11
C VAL A 79 -3.49 -2.93 10.14
N ILE A 80 -3.88 -3.54 9.02
CA ILE A 80 -4.00 -4.99 8.88
C ILE A 80 -2.88 -5.46 7.97
N ALA A 81 -2.40 -6.69 8.18
CA ALA A 81 -1.40 -7.29 7.33
C ALA A 81 -1.73 -8.76 7.03
N VAL A 82 -1.27 -9.25 5.89
CA VAL A 82 -1.45 -10.60 5.40
C VAL A 82 -0.11 -11.33 5.40
N GLY A 83 0.04 -12.32 6.26
CA GLY A 83 1.25 -13.15 6.30
C GLY A 83 1.28 -14.21 5.20
N LEU A 84 2.49 -14.54 4.72
CA LEU A 84 2.77 -15.68 3.85
C LEU A 84 1.95 -15.68 2.53
N ASN A 85 1.83 -14.52 1.90
CA ASN A 85 0.99 -14.33 0.71
C ASN A 85 1.75 -14.41 -0.63
N TYR A 86 3.01 -14.87 -0.62
CA TYR A 86 3.77 -15.23 -1.82
C TYR A 86 4.36 -16.62 -1.68
N GLN A 87 4.28 -17.44 -2.74
CA GLN A 87 4.87 -18.78 -2.71
C GLN A 87 6.37 -18.73 -2.45
N SER A 88 7.07 -17.72 -2.98
CA SER A 88 8.51 -17.52 -2.77
C SER A 88 8.88 -17.22 -1.32
N HIS A 89 7.96 -16.65 -0.52
CA HIS A 89 8.14 -16.41 0.92
C HIS A 89 7.64 -17.57 1.77
N LEU A 90 6.64 -18.28 1.29
CA LEU A 90 6.08 -19.45 1.95
C LEU A 90 7.09 -20.60 2.01
N GLY A 91 7.91 -20.77 0.95
CA GLY A 91 8.86 -21.87 0.81
C GLY A 91 8.13 -23.22 0.66
N GLU A 92 8.52 -24.20 1.46
CA GLU A 92 7.93 -25.57 1.47
C GLU A 92 6.69 -25.69 2.35
N ARG A 93 6.26 -24.61 3.03
CA ARG A 93 5.06 -24.65 3.86
C ARG A 93 3.82 -24.83 2.99
N PRO A 94 2.78 -25.54 3.47
CA PRO A 94 1.54 -25.66 2.74
C PRO A 94 0.86 -24.30 2.56
N THR A 95 0.30 -24.07 1.40
CA THR A 95 -0.50 -22.86 1.13
C THR A 95 -1.74 -22.86 2.01
N ALA A 96 -1.98 -21.74 2.69
CA ALA A 96 -3.17 -21.55 3.50
C ALA A 96 -4.43 -21.53 2.61
N THR A 97 -5.58 -21.93 3.16
CA THR A 97 -6.86 -21.90 2.47
C THR A 97 -7.54 -20.52 2.53
N TYR A 98 -7.06 -19.64 3.39
CA TYR A 98 -7.54 -18.26 3.59
C TYR A 98 -6.39 -17.34 4.02
N PRO A 99 -6.52 -16.01 3.82
CA PRO A 99 -5.50 -15.05 4.24
C PRO A 99 -5.18 -15.14 5.74
N GLY A 100 -3.91 -15.31 6.08
CA GLY A 100 -3.43 -15.27 7.46
C GLY A 100 -3.32 -13.81 7.91
N LEU A 101 -4.26 -13.35 8.74
CA LEU A 101 -4.34 -11.95 9.15
C LEU A 101 -3.67 -11.69 10.49
N PHE A 102 -3.01 -10.54 10.59
CA PHE A 102 -2.57 -9.96 11.85
C PHE A 102 -2.69 -8.44 11.82
N ALA A 103 -2.59 -7.82 12.99
CA ALA A 103 -2.67 -6.36 13.12
C ALA A 103 -1.30 -5.77 13.39
N LYS A 104 -1.05 -4.60 12.78
CA LYS A 104 -0.07 -3.62 13.22
C LYS A 104 -0.82 -2.46 13.90
N LEU A 105 -0.14 -1.66 14.69
CA LEU A 105 -0.77 -0.50 15.32
C LEU A 105 -0.60 0.76 14.47
N PRO A 106 -1.53 1.71 14.51
CA PRO A 106 -1.36 3.01 13.86
C PRO A 106 -0.06 3.72 14.29
N THR A 107 0.38 3.54 15.55
CA THR A 107 1.63 4.10 16.09
C THR A 107 2.89 3.48 15.48
N SER A 108 2.80 2.34 14.82
CA SER A 108 3.92 1.75 14.08
C SER A 108 4.21 2.47 12.76
N ILE A 109 3.26 3.28 12.26
CA ILE A 109 3.35 3.92 10.95
C ILE A 109 4.34 5.08 10.99
N ILE A 110 5.29 5.05 10.06
CA ILE A 110 6.23 6.15 9.80
C ILE A 110 6.26 6.49 8.31
N ALA A 111 6.63 7.74 8.01
CA ALA A 111 6.74 8.24 6.65
C ALA A 111 8.09 7.89 6.01
N THR A 112 8.20 8.16 4.69
CA THR A 112 9.48 8.15 4.00
C THR A 112 10.44 9.17 4.64
N GLY A 113 11.71 8.78 4.84
CA GLY A 113 12.74 9.59 5.48
C GLY A 113 12.75 9.51 7.01
N GLU A 114 11.73 8.95 7.65
CA GLU A 114 11.72 8.71 9.10
C GLU A 114 12.46 7.43 9.45
N GLU A 115 12.99 7.34 10.67
CA GLU A 115 13.87 6.25 11.10
C GLU A 115 13.08 5.02 11.54
N ILE A 116 13.49 3.84 11.06
CA ILE A 116 13.13 2.57 11.69
C ILE A 116 13.99 2.44 12.96
N VAL A 117 13.36 2.48 14.13
CA VAL A 117 14.05 2.40 15.43
C VAL A 117 14.00 0.96 15.93
N LEU A 118 15.18 0.32 16.03
CA LEU A 118 15.30 -1.02 16.58
C LEU A 118 15.18 -0.96 18.10
N PRO A 119 14.24 -1.70 18.74
CA PRO A 119 14.18 -1.80 20.19
C PRO A 119 15.50 -2.36 20.77
N PRO A 120 15.89 -1.96 22.01
CA PRO A 120 17.18 -2.35 22.59
C PRO A 120 17.37 -3.86 22.74
N ASP A 121 16.30 -4.61 22.94
CA ASP A 121 16.28 -6.07 23.09
C ASP A 121 16.00 -6.84 21.79
N ALA A 122 15.75 -6.13 20.68
CA ALA A 122 15.55 -6.73 19.37
C ALA A 122 16.89 -7.19 18.76
N LYS A 123 16.95 -8.44 18.30
CA LYS A 123 18.20 -9.05 17.79
C LYS A 123 18.14 -9.48 16.34
N ASN A 124 16.94 -9.68 15.81
CA ASN A 124 16.73 -10.33 14.51
C ASN A 124 15.61 -9.64 13.74
N VAL A 125 15.76 -8.30 13.57
CA VAL A 125 14.78 -7.47 12.85
C VAL A 125 15.02 -7.55 11.36
N HIS A 126 13.97 -7.88 10.58
CA HIS A 126 14.01 -7.99 9.13
C HIS A 126 13.10 -6.96 8.47
N TYR A 127 13.46 -6.56 7.23
CA TYR A 127 12.55 -5.87 6.31
C TYR A 127 11.57 -6.87 5.67
N GLU A 128 10.41 -6.38 5.28
CA GLU A 128 9.42 -7.04 4.42
C GLU A 128 8.79 -6.00 3.52
N GLY A 129 9.34 -5.82 2.29
CA GLY A 129 8.76 -4.89 1.32
C GLY A 129 7.43 -5.41 0.79
N GLU A 130 6.42 -4.53 0.74
CA GLU A 130 5.06 -4.89 0.38
C GLU A 130 4.37 -3.80 -0.44
N MET A 131 3.45 -4.20 -1.32
CA MET A 131 2.38 -3.33 -1.75
C MET A 131 1.35 -3.21 -0.63
N VAL A 132 0.80 -2.02 -0.41
CA VAL A 132 -0.20 -1.76 0.62
C VAL A 132 -1.46 -1.19 -0.01
N ILE A 133 -2.60 -1.80 0.29
CA ILE A 133 -3.93 -1.34 -0.12
C ILE A 133 -4.37 -0.20 0.80
N VAL A 134 -4.93 0.86 0.23
CA VAL A 134 -5.59 1.95 0.96
C VAL A 134 -7.09 1.89 0.67
N ILE A 135 -7.91 1.80 1.72
CA ILE A 135 -9.36 1.74 1.62
C ILE A 135 -9.94 3.13 1.35
N GLY A 136 -10.87 3.22 0.40
CA GLY A 136 -11.49 4.49 -0.03
C GLY A 136 -12.87 4.75 0.55
N ARG A 137 -13.59 3.72 0.94
CA ARG A 137 -14.94 3.83 1.50
C ARG A 137 -15.21 2.71 2.49
N LYS A 138 -16.18 2.94 3.40
CA LYS A 138 -16.55 1.95 4.42
C LYS A 138 -16.90 0.61 3.76
N ALA A 139 -16.18 -0.45 4.14
CA ALA A 139 -16.39 -1.82 3.68
C ALA A 139 -16.72 -2.75 4.85
N SER A 140 -17.84 -3.46 4.75
CA SER A 140 -18.29 -4.44 5.73
C SER A 140 -19.07 -5.52 5.00
N ARG A 141 -18.63 -6.77 5.10
CA ARG A 141 -19.21 -7.95 4.44
C ARG A 141 -19.32 -7.80 2.92
N VAL A 142 -18.25 -7.30 2.31
CA VAL A 142 -18.19 -7.03 0.87
C VAL A 142 -17.92 -8.32 0.13
N SER A 143 -18.60 -8.54 -1.00
CA SER A 143 -18.31 -9.68 -1.88
C SER A 143 -16.94 -9.50 -2.59
N LYS A 144 -16.37 -10.60 -3.10
CA LYS A 144 -15.11 -10.54 -3.84
C LYS A 144 -15.24 -9.70 -5.12
N GLU A 145 -16.38 -9.81 -5.79
CA GLU A 145 -16.68 -9.10 -7.04
C GLU A 145 -16.71 -7.59 -6.84
N GLU A 146 -17.21 -7.13 -5.69
CA GLU A 146 -17.31 -5.70 -5.37
C GLU A 146 -16.05 -5.13 -4.71
N ALA A 147 -15.20 -5.98 -4.14
CA ALA A 147 -14.11 -5.60 -3.23
C ALA A 147 -13.16 -4.52 -3.82
N LYS A 148 -12.81 -4.64 -5.12
CA LYS A 148 -11.94 -3.67 -5.78
C LYS A 148 -12.52 -2.25 -5.80
N SER A 149 -13.83 -2.10 -5.79
CA SER A 149 -14.50 -0.80 -5.76
C SER A 149 -14.39 -0.07 -4.41
N TYR A 150 -13.90 -0.73 -3.38
CA TYR A 150 -13.63 -0.17 -2.05
C TYR A 150 -12.18 0.28 -1.88
N VAL A 151 -11.31 -0.06 -2.83
CA VAL A 151 -9.90 0.35 -2.85
C VAL A 151 -9.79 1.77 -3.40
N PHE A 152 -9.19 2.68 -2.62
CA PHE A 152 -8.86 4.02 -3.07
C PHE A 152 -7.64 4.00 -4.00
N GLY A 153 -6.62 3.27 -3.59
CA GLY A 153 -5.36 3.14 -4.33
C GLY A 153 -4.38 2.27 -3.57
N VAL A 154 -3.13 2.28 -4.02
CA VAL A 154 -2.05 1.51 -3.42
C VAL A 154 -0.86 2.39 -3.09
N THR A 155 -0.05 1.94 -2.14
CA THR A 155 1.20 2.57 -1.73
C THR A 155 2.26 1.50 -1.45
N ALA A 156 3.51 1.90 -1.20
CA ALA A 156 4.52 0.98 -0.71
C ALA A 156 4.52 0.94 0.82
N GLY A 157 4.92 -0.20 1.38
CA GLY A 157 5.08 -0.40 2.81
C GLY A 157 6.23 -1.33 3.15
N ASN A 158 6.63 -1.32 4.41
CA ASN A 158 7.62 -2.25 4.94
C ASN A 158 7.07 -2.85 6.24
N ASP A 159 6.70 -4.14 6.21
CA ASP A 159 6.23 -4.86 7.39
C ASP A 159 7.42 -5.34 8.23
N VAL A 160 8.12 -4.37 8.86
CA VAL A 160 9.29 -4.65 9.70
C VAL A 160 8.93 -5.65 10.78
N SER A 161 9.78 -6.67 10.96
CA SER A 161 9.47 -7.86 11.76
C SER A 161 10.64 -8.29 12.59
N GLU A 162 10.46 -8.42 13.90
CA GLU A 162 11.44 -9.10 14.77
C GLU A 162 11.16 -10.60 14.75
N ARG A 163 12.08 -11.38 14.18
CA ARG A 163 11.87 -12.80 13.87
C ARG A 163 11.92 -13.72 15.10
N ASP A 164 12.71 -13.37 16.11
CA ASP A 164 12.81 -14.17 17.32
C ASP A 164 11.53 -14.04 18.15
N TRP A 165 11.01 -12.82 18.28
CA TRP A 165 9.71 -12.59 18.93
C TRP A 165 8.57 -13.23 18.15
N GLN A 166 8.62 -13.15 16.81
CA GLN A 166 7.61 -13.76 15.95
C GLN A 166 7.49 -15.29 16.16
N ARG A 167 8.63 -15.95 16.47
CA ARG A 167 8.68 -17.39 16.73
C ARG A 167 8.32 -17.76 18.16
N SER A 168 8.67 -16.92 19.13
CA SER A 168 8.57 -17.24 20.56
C SER A 168 7.31 -16.74 21.24
N ASP A 169 6.76 -15.62 20.78
CA ASP A 169 5.59 -15.02 21.41
C ASP A 169 4.30 -15.74 20.99
N LEU A 170 3.32 -15.78 21.90
CA LEU A 170 2.00 -16.36 21.60
C LEU A 170 1.30 -15.64 20.44
N GLN A 171 1.47 -14.32 20.35
CA GLN A 171 0.95 -13.47 19.29
C GLN A 171 2.06 -12.58 18.73
N TRP A 172 1.98 -12.22 17.46
CA TRP A 172 2.99 -11.40 16.77
C TRP A 172 2.93 -9.91 17.17
N PHE A 173 2.40 -9.57 18.32
CA PHE A 173 2.12 -8.20 18.70
C PHE A 173 3.37 -7.32 18.67
N ARG A 174 4.35 -7.54 19.55
CA ARG A 174 5.58 -6.73 19.55
C ARG A 174 6.48 -7.02 18.34
N ALA A 175 6.43 -8.24 17.81
CA ALA A 175 7.21 -8.62 16.63
C ALA A 175 6.86 -7.79 15.39
N LYS A 176 5.60 -7.37 15.26
CA LYS A 176 5.04 -6.73 14.07
C LYS A 176 4.49 -5.31 14.31
N ALA A 177 4.13 -4.97 15.54
CA ALA A 177 3.43 -3.73 15.86
C ALA A 177 4.22 -2.76 16.75
N SER A 178 5.51 -3.02 16.98
CA SER A 178 6.40 -2.06 17.63
C SER A 178 6.41 -0.73 16.89
N ASP A 179 6.61 0.36 17.61
CA ASP A 179 6.72 1.69 17.02
C ASP A 179 7.75 1.70 15.89
N THR A 180 7.45 2.40 14.81
CA THR A 180 8.25 2.52 13.59
C THR A 180 8.34 1.25 12.70
N PHE A 181 7.70 0.16 13.07
CA PHE A 181 7.75 -1.10 12.30
C PHE A 181 6.79 -1.14 11.11
N GLY A 182 6.11 -0.05 10.81
CA GLY A 182 5.16 0.08 9.69
C GLY A 182 5.45 1.26 8.75
N PRO A 183 6.67 1.37 8.15
CA PRO A 183 6.90 2.38 7.13
C PRO A 183 5.84 2.33 6.02
N LEU A 184 5.31 3.50 5.61
CA LEU A 184 4.21 3.64 4.66
C LEU A 184 4.39 4.88 3.77
N GLY A 185 4.33 4.72 2.45
CA GLY A 185 4.43 5.85 1.51
C GLY A 185 5.18 5.52 0.23
N PRO A 186 5.72 6.51 -0.47
CA PRO A 186 5.67 7.96 -0.22
C PRO A 186 4.33 8.62 -0.58
N ALA A 187 3.51 7.97 -1.41
CA ALA A 187 2.24 8.47 -1.92
C ALA A 187 1.21 7.35 -2.02
N VAL A 188 -0.08 7.65 -1.97
CA VAL A 188 -1.12 6.74 -2.46
C VAL A 188 -1.40 7.06 -3.91
N VAL A 189 -1.44 6.03 -4.75
CA VAL A 189 -1.68 6.20 -6.19
C VAL A 189 -2.97 5.49 -6.58
N THR A 190 -3.86 6.26 -7.20
CA THR A 190 -5.11 5.78 -7.79
C THR A 190 -4.92 5.52 -9.29
N GLY A 191 -5.76 4.70 -9.90
CA GLY A 191 -5.74 4.46 -11.34
C GLY A 191 -4.61 3.52 -11.82
N LEU A 192 -3.83 2.93 -10.92
CA LEU A 192 -2.87 1.89 -11.25
C LEU A 192 -3.56 0.53 -11.45
N HIS A 193 -3.03 -0.25 -12.37
CA HIS A 193 -3.39 -1.66 -12.52
C HIS A 193 -2.62 -2.51 -11.50
N TYR A 194 -2.99 -2.42 -10.22
CA TYR A 194 -2.26 -2.96 -9.08
C TYR A 194 -2.19 -4.49 -8.99
N ASP A 195 -2.88 -5.20 -9.88
CA ASP A 195 -2.80 -6.67 -9.97
C ASP A 195 -1.49 -7.16 -10.63
N ASP A 196 -0.72 -6.29 -11.29
CA ASP A 196 0.57 -6.67 -11.90
C ASP A 196 1.58 -5.51 -11.85
N LEU A 197 2.01 -5.13 -10.65
CA LEU A 197 3.05 -4.14 -10.41
C LEU A 197 4.35 -4.82 -9.96
N LEU A 198 5.49 -4.28 -10.36
CA LEU A 198 6.78 -4.71 -9.83
C LEU A 198 6.95 -4.15 -8.41
N LEU A 199 7.25 -5.04 -7.47
CA LEU A 199 7.65 -4.74 -6.10
C LEU A 199 9.13 -5.07 -5.93
N GLN A 200 9.92 -4.11 -5.50
CA GLN A 200 11.34 -4.28 -5.20
C GLN A 200 11.69 -3.75 -3.81
N THR A 201 12.54 -4.48 -3.10
CA THR A 201 13.17 -3.99 -1.87
C THR A 201 14.68 -3.90 -2.07
N ARG A 202 15.27 -2.79 -1.63
CA ARG A 202 16.73 -2.62 -1.60
C ARG A 202 17.20 -2.43 -0.16
N LEU A 203 18.32 -3.07 0.15
CA LEU A 203 19.07 -2.85 1.38
C LEU A 203 20.42 -2.23 1.02
N ASN A 204 20.66 -1.00 1.46
CA ASN A 204 21.87 -0.24 1.13
C ASN A 204 22.12 -0.13 -0.39
N GLY A 205 21.05 0.00 -1.18
CA GLY A 205 21.09 0.08 -2.64
C GLY A 205 21.12 -1.27 -3.38
N GLU A 206 21.38 -2.39 -2.69
CA GLU A 206 21.33 -3.73 -3.27
C GLU A 206 19.90 -4.23 -3.35
N VAL A 207 19.42 -4.69 -4.52
CA VAL A 207 18.10 -5.33 -4.68
C VAL A 207 18.12 -6.67 -3.97
N VAL A 208 17.27 -6.80 -2.94
CA VAL A 208 17.16 -8.00 -2.10
C VAL A 208 15.81 -8.72 -2.23
N GLN A 209 14.80 -8.05 -2.76
CA GLN A 209 13.52 -8.64 -3.15
C GLN A 209 13.09 -8.03 -4.49
N SER A 210 12.55 -8.85 -5.38
CA SER A 210 11.98 -8.40 -6.67
C SER A 210 10.95 -9.41 -7.14
N GLN A 211 9.67 -9.03 -7.16
CA GLN A 211 8.58 -9.88 -7.62
C GLN A 211 7.36 -9.03 -8.02
N ARG A 212 6.45 -9.60 -8.80
CA ARG A 212 5.25 -8.89 -9.24
C ARG A 212 4.05 -9.20 -8.34
N THR A 213 3.14 -8.24 -8.21
CA THR A 213 1.94 -8.38 -7.38
C THR A 213 0.94 -9.42 -7.91
N LYS A 214 1.02 -9.80 -9.18
CA LYS A 214 0.22 -10.92 -9.74
C LYS A 214 0.53 -12.27 -9.12
N ASP A 215 1.69 -12.40 -8.46
CA ASP A 215 2.13 -13.62 -7.80
C ASP A 215 1.61 -13.73 -6.35
N LEU A 216 0.78 -12.79 -5.89
CA LEU A 216 0.05 -12.90 -4.63
C LEU A 216 -0.84 -14.14 -4.62
N ILE A 217 -0.72 -14.96 -3.57
CA ILE A 217 -1.56 -16.16 -3.38
C ILE A 217 -3.04 -15.75 -3.23
N PHE A 218 -3.29 -14.75 -2.42
CA PHE A 218 -4.59 -14.10 -2.28
C PHE A 218 -4.52 -12.71 -2.90
N ASP A 219 -5.28 -12.49 -3.97
CA ASP A 219 -5.36 -11.22 -4.68
C ASP A 219 -6.03 -10.12 -3.83
N VAL A 220 -5.92 -8.88 -4.28
CA VAL A 220 -6.49 -7.71 -3.59
C VAL A 220 -7.98 -7.88 -3.31
N ALA A 221 -8.75 -8.41 -4.26
CA ALA A 221 -10.19 -8.62 -4.11
C ALA A 221 -10.50 -9.64 -3.01
N THR A 222 -9.76 -10.75 -2.98
CA THR A 222 -9.88 -11.78 -1.94
C THR A 222 -9.53 -11.22 -0.57
N ILE A 223 -8.43 -10.47 -0.46
CA ILE A 223 -7.99 -9.87 0.81
C ILE A 223 -9.05 -8.91 1.36
N VAL A 224 -9.50 -7.93 0.57
CA VAL A 224 -10.47 -6.93 1.01
C VAL A 224 -11.81 -7.58 1.37
N SER A 225 -12.31 -8.50 0.52
CA SER A 225 -13.52 -9.26 0.81
C SER A 225 -13.38 -10.02 2.12
N TYR A 226 -12.32 -10.83 2.28
CA TYR A 226 -12.10 -11.67 3.45
C TYR A 226 -12.01 -10.84 4.75
N VAL A 227 -11.18 -9.79 4.77
CA VAL A 227 -11.06 -8.91 5.94
C VAL A 227 -12.40 -8.30 6.32
N SER A 228 -13.16 -7.82 5.33
CA SER A 228 -14.44 -7.13 5.56
C SER A 228 -15.55 -8.02 6.14
N GLN A 229 -15.39 -9.35 6.07
CA GLN A 229 -16.35 -10.27 6.73
C GLN A 229 -16.29 -10.16 8.25
N TYR A 230 -15.11 -9.85 8.81
CA TYR A 230 -14.84 -9.88 10.25
C TYR A 230 -14.62 -8.48 10.84
N VAL A 231 -14.04 -7.58 10.05
CA VAL A 231 -13.64 -6.24 10.51
C VAL A 231 -14.15 -5.20 9.52
N THR A 232 -14.93 -4.23 10.02
CA THR A 232 -15.33 -3.08 9.19
C THR A 232 -14.10 -2.24 8.87
N LEU A 233 -13.82 -2.07 7.57
CA LEU A 233 -12.80 -1.18 7.07
C LEU A 233 -13.38 0.22 6.86
N LEU A 234 -12.59 1.25 7.15
CA LEU A 234 -12.94 2.66 7.01
C LEU A 234 -12.04 3.34 5.96
N PRO A 235 -12.47 4.47 5.37
CA PRO A 235 -11.59 5.26 4.50
C PRO A 235 -10.27 5.59 5.20
N GLY A 236 -9.16 5.37 4.51
CA GLY A 236 -7.80 5.55 5.03
C GLY A 236 -7.21 4.35 5.78
N ASP A 237 -8.00 3.32 6.13
CA ASP A 237 -7.43 2.07 6.65
C ASP A 237 -6.54 1.41 5.60
N VAL A 238 -5.51 0.69 6.07
CA VAL A 238 -4.52 0.08 5.19
C VAL A 238 -4.39 -1.41 5.42
N ILE A 239 -4.08 -2.14 4.33
CA ILE A 239 -3.81 -3.57 4.38
C ILE A 239 -2.49 -3.84 3.66
N TYR A 240 -1.47 -4.29 4.39
CA TYR A 240 -0.23 -4.83 3.87
C TYR A 240 -0.53 -6.18 3.24
N THR A 241 -0.06 -6.41 1.99
CA THR A 241 -0.53 -7.54 1.18
C THR A 241 0.37 -8.78 1.25
N GLY A 242 1.47 -8.69 1.96
CA GLY A 242 2.49 -9.75 2.04
C GLY A 242 3.75 -9.43 1.25
N THR A 243 4.86 -10.00 1.70
CA THR A 243 6.20 -9.81 1.14
C THR A 243 6.65 -11.03 0.33
N PRO A 244 7.41 -10.86 -0.79
CA PRO A 244 7.96 -11.96 -1.56
C PRO A 244 9.34 -12.40 -1.04
N GLY A 245 9.76 -13.62 -1.43
CA GLY A 245 11.10 -14.14 -1.30
C GLY A 245 11.59 -14.28 0.13
N THR A 246 12.92 -14.31 0.30
CA THR A 246 13.56 -14.38 1.61
C THR A 246 13.96 -13.01 2.11
N THR A 247 14.00 -12.85 3.43
CA THR A 247 14.42 -11.62 4.10
C THR A 247 15.67 -11.86 4.94
N ARG A 248 16.42 -10.81 5.22
CA ARG A 248 17.62 -10.86 6.07
C ARG A 248 17.60 -9.76 7.12
N PRO A 249 18.36 -9.90 8.23
CA PRO A 249 18.37 -8.89 9.29
C PRO A 249 18.86 -7.52 8.79
N ILE A 250 18.31 -6.47 9.40
CA ILE A 250 18.76 -5.08 9.31
C ILE A 250 19.39 -4.65 10.63
N LYS A 251 20.29 -3.68 10.55
CA LYS A 251 21.02 -3.13 11.70
C LYS A 251 21.11 -1.61 11.62
N SER A 252 21.48 -0.99 12.73
CA SER A 252 21.74 0.45 12.77
C SER A 252 22.77 0.86 11.71
N GLY A 253 22.48 1.94 10.98
CA GLY A 253 23.23 2.44 9.85
C GLY A 253 22.78 1.93 8.48
N ASP A 254 21.93 0.91 8.42
CA ASP A 254 21.34 0.44 7.17
C ASP A 254 20.27 1.43 6.65
N THR A 255 20.00 1.32 5.35
CA THR A 255 18.87 2.00 4.70
C THR A 255 18.05 0.97 3.94
N VAL A 256 16.74 0.93 4.21
CA VAL A 256 15.79 0.09 3.49
C VAL A 256 14.99 0.96 2.53
N GLU A 257 14.87 0.51 1.29
CA GLU A 257 14.03 1.13 0.27
C GLU A 257 13.02 0.10 -0.25
N VAL A 258 11.75 0.49 -0.31
CA VAL A 258 10.70 -0.32 -0.93
C VAL A 258 10.11 0.48 -2.09
N GLU A 259 10.15 -0.09 -3.28
CA GLU A 259 9.61 0.50 -4.50
C GLU A 259 8.46 -0.34 -5.03
N VAL A 260 7.33 0.30 -5.27
CA VAL A 260 6.20 -0.26 -6.02
C VAL A 260 6.08 0.52 -7.31
N GLU A 261 6.05 -0.21 -8.44
CA GLU A 261 5.93 0.36 -9.78
C GLU A 261 4.78 1.38 -9.87
N GLY A 262 5.08 2.58 -10.37
CA GLY A 262 4.10 3.67 -10.47
C GLY A 262 3.85 4.45 -9.17
N VAL A 263 4.19 3.92 -8.01
CA VAL A 263 4.04 4.59 -6.70
C VAL A 263 5.25 5.48 -6.42
N GLY A 264 6.44 4.90 -6.40
CA GLY A 264 7.69 5.54 -6.03
C GLY A 264 8.43 4.76 -4.95
N VAL A 265 9.42 5.40 -4.34
CA VAL A 265 10.33 4.78 -3.38
C VAL A 265 10.03 5.25 -1.96
N LEU A 266 9.67 4.33 -1.08
CA LEU A 266 9.63 4.49 0.37
C LEU A 266 11.02 4.19 0.91
N ARG A 267 11.68 5.18 1.55
CA ARG A 267 13.07 5.06 2.01
C ARG A 267 13.18 5.39 3.49
N ASN A 268 13.74 4.48 4.27
CA ASN A 268 13.87 4.66 5.71
C ASN A 268 15.27 4.25 6.19
N PRO A 269 16.00 5.13 6.90
CA PRO A 269 17.21 4.75 7.62
C PRO A 269 16.86 3.92 8.85
N VAL A 270 17.81 3.08 9.27
CA VAL A 270 17.67 2.20 10.46
C VAL A 270 18.58 2.70 11.56
N VAL A 271 18.04 2.84 12.77
CA VAL A 271 18.79 3.24 13.96
C VAL A 271 18.48 2.29 15.12
N GLN A 272 19.38 2.22 16.08
CA GLN A 272 19.13 1.57 17.37
C GLN A 272 19.29 2.60 18.47
N ARG A 273 18.35 2.64 19.42
CA ARG A 273 18.35 3.59 20.54
C ARG A 273 18.18 2.81 21.86
#